data_d196f014bdec6e2ed8ca84f8a1c36866
#
_entry.id   d196f014bdec6e2ed8ca84f8a1c36866
#
_cell.length_a   1.000
_cell.length_b   1.000
_cell.length_c   1.000
_cell.angle_alpha   90.00
_cell.angle_beta   90.00
_cell.angle_gamma   90.00
#
_symmetry.space_group_name_H-M   'P 1'
#
loop_
_entity.id
_entity.type
_entity.pdbx_description
1 polymer ?
#
loop_
_entity_poly.entity_id
_entity_poly.type
_entity_poly.pdbx_seq_one_letter_code
_entity_poly.pdbx_strand_id
1 'polypeptide(L)'
;EFRRVLFRSATSVLEEASESDGGGQRTSASVSSQEVTAEPTVQAESTSAISVTAISSEVARQEQTVASSEQTSSSQDKTSETLSEKPVTVSETREASASELAAASNSSSTSSDNFGLKVTNLSRPIPEDVKVTKTGTEINVQNPDVEMEFPNGNSKYATSKVIYHNIPFPDDMTINEGDQVIFNLPEQLRFRTRYDINVYNPDNQIVGLAQIDPEKNRVTTTFNNYFQTHPNNKLMSLELDTLYSEEVDEGEHLTLDFEGRIIHVSVGKVQSPPPGQEVISKWGSQDKNDPTLLNWQMRLNYSRRVLNNLRLIDTWSDNQRFVDGSLQLRYIDSADPWIDKGSAMDLIKSFSYDDTHFELKLNQLDRMVYVWYQTRLTKPVKESTNPVNRIKLHADVVSDSYKSTIRLVGGRGDAIGDNLAHFNLELEKELAGRDLKDKEFTFKLVDVTDSANPVDLGETTNDAKGKIVFSNLSLSKPGVYHYRVTEVPGNDEDVVYDKLEANITIQVVRETVDNQVKLVAKVAYPEDVIFNN
;
A
#
# COMPACT_ATOMS: atom_id res chain seq x y z
N GLU A 1 12.32 -19.63 4.77
CA GLU A 1 13.72 -20.15 4.85
C GLU A 1 14.68 -19.34 4.00
N PHE A 2 14.34 -18.96 2.76
CA PHE A 2 15.27 -18.26 1.86
C PHE A 2 15.56 -16.79 2.22
N ARG A 3 14.75 -16.15 3.05
CA ARG A 3 14.94 -14.74 3.48
C ARG A 3 15.62 -14.58 4.84
N ARG A 4 15.60 -15.60 5.71
CA ARG A 4 16.25 -15.59 7.02
C ARG A 4 17.74 -15.24 6.97
N VAL A 5 18.32 -15.40 5.81
CA VAL A 5 19.76 -15.34 5.60
C VAL A 5 20.30 -13.97 5.24
N LEU A 6 19.45 -13.06 4.77
CA LEU A 6 19.93 -11.78 4.21
C LEU A 6 20.33 -10.72 5.24
N PHE A 7 19.78 -10.78 6.44
CA PHE A 7 19.98 -9.71 7.43
C PHE A 7 21.02 -10.00 8.52
N ARG A 8 21.46 -11.25 8.68
CA ARG A 8 22.49 -11.58 9.70
C ARG A 8 23.93 -11.27 9.30
N SER A 9 24.24 -11.07 8.03
CA SER A 9 25.63 -10.88 7.58
C SER A 9 26.19 -9.47 7.74
N ALA A 10 25.39 -8.48 8.03
CA ALA A 10 25.89 -7.09 8.17
C ALA A 10 26.26 -6.71 9.60
N THR A 11 25.85 -7.50 10.62
CA THR A 11 26.08 -7.15 12.03
C THR A 11 27.14 -8.00 12.74
N SER A 12 27.65 -9.08 12.13
CA SER A 12 28.59 -9.99 12.79
C SER A 12 30.08 -9.78 12.46
N VAL A 13 30.44 -8.71 11.76
CA VAL A 13 31.86 -8.44 11.41
C VAL A 13 32.52 -7.42 12.35
N LEU A 14 31.83 -6.89 13.36
CA LEU A 14 32.39 -5.89 14.27
C LEU A 14 32.53 -6.34 15.73
N GLU A 15 32.37 -7.62 16.08
CA GLU A 15 32.42 -8.08 17.48
C GLU A 15 33.29 -9.32 17.73
N GLU A 16 34.44 -9.45 17.04
CA GLU A 16 35.48 -10.40 17.42
C GLU A 16 36.89 -9.75 17.34
N ALA A 17 37.19 -8.86 18.28
CA ALA A 17 38.55 -8.56 18.68
C ALA A 17 38.54 -7.82 20.03
N SER A 18 38.35 -8.55 21.13
CA SER A 18 39.03 -8.27 22.43
C SER A 18 38.45 -9.16 23.53
N GLU A 19 39.06 -10.28 23.75
CA GLU A 19 39.17 -10.87 25.09
C GLU A 19 40.45 -11.72 25.14
N SER A 20 41.45 -11.20 25.80
CA SER A 20 42.37 -11.98 26.61
C SER A 20 43.06 -11.08 27.64
N ASP A 21 42.61 -11.29 28.86
CA ASP A 21 43.41 -11.53 30.06
C ASP A 21 44.22 -10.41 30.72
N GLY A 22 44.02 -10.26 32.04
CA GLY A 22 45.03 -9.79 32.94
C GLY A 22 44.63 -8.74 34.00
N GLY A 23 44.35 -9.20 35.17
CA GLY A 23 43.95 -8.47 36.37
C GLY A 23 44.91 -7.39 36.87
N GLY A 24 44.40 -6.54 37.78
CA GLY A 24 45.25 -5.72 38.64
C GLY A 24 44.65 -4.39 39.08
N GLN A 25 44.39 -4.33 40.32
CA GLN A 25 43.86 -3.33 41.24
C GLN A 25 44.30 -1.87 41.08
N ARG A 26 43.34 -0.98 41.42
CA ARG A 26 43.39 0.29 42.23
C ARG A 26 44.42 1.35 41.90
N THR A 27 44.03 2.58 41.68
CA THR A 27 43.87 3.70 42.64
C THR A 27 43.54 5.00 41.93
N SER A 28 42.79 5.81 42.64
CA SER A 28 42.35 7.17 42.37
C SER A 28 43.46 8.20 42.18
N ALA A 29 43.24 9.20 41.31
CA ALA A 29 43.44 10.62 41.64
C ALA A 29 43.05 11.55 40.50
N SER A 30 42.40 12.61 40.88
CA SER A 30 41.97 13.81 40.17
C SER A 30 43.13 14.66 39.65
N VAL A 31 42.86 15.52 38.64
CA VAL A 31 43.09 16.97 38.61
C VAL A 31 43.22 17.50 37.17
N SER A 32 42.28 18.35 36.84
CA SER A 32 42.22 19.64 36.13
C SER A 32 43.08 20.00 34.91
N SER A 33 42.36 20.54 33.92
CA SER A 33 42.55 21.79 33.16
C SER A 33 43.82 22.05 32.33
N GLN A 34 43.70 22.31 31.07
CA GLN A 34 43.75 23.64 30.42
C GLN A 34 43.85 23.55 28.89
N GLU A 35 43.17 24.49 28.28
CA GLU A 35 43.25 24.94 26.89
C GLU A 35 44.67 25.19 26.40
N VAL A 36 44.90 25.01 25.08
CA VAL A 36 45.55 26.03 24.23
C VAL A 36 45.30 25.74 22.76
N THR A 37 44.75 26.73 22.10
CA THR A 37 44.62 27.03 20.68
C THR A 37 45.94 26.99 19.90
N ALA A 38 45.89 26.57 18.62
CA ALA A 38 46.47 27.30 17.47
C ALA A 38 46.40 26.50 16.15
N GLU A 39 45.70 27.04 15.18
CA GLU A 39 46.05 26.90 13.75
C GLU A 39 47.36 27.68 13.44
N PRO A 40 48.11 27.36 12.38
CA PRO A 40 47.88 28.04 11.10
C PRO A 40 48.19 27.25 9.82
N THR A 41 47.38 27.50 8.83
CA THR A 41 47.58 27.98 7.44
C THR A 41 48.88 27.64 6.67
N VAL A 42 48.65 27.24 5.37
CA VAL A 42 49.22 27.75 4.09
C VAL A 42 50.11 26.84 3.24
N GLN A 43 49.67 26.79 1.96
CA GLN A 43 50.35 26.64 0.63
C GLN A 43 50.67 25.21 0.14
N ALA A 44 50.04 24.76 -0.94
CA ALA A 44 50.08 25.10 -2.39
C ALA A 44 51.42 24.81 -3.08
N GLU A 45 51.36 24.00 -4.09
CA GLU A 45 52.02 23.95 -5.44
C GLU A 45 52.14 22.48 -5.86
N SER A 46 51.75 22.09 -6.97
CA SER A 46 51.70 22.42 -8.39
C SER A 46 52.30 21.27 -9.22
N THR A 47 51.57 20.97 -10.32
CA THR A 47 52.04 20.51 -11.63
C THR A 47 52.53 19.07 -11.81
N SER A 48 51.86 18.26 -12.67
CA SER A 48 52.24 18.12 -14.08
C SER A 48 51.21 17.32 -14.88
N ALA A 49 50.74 17.95 -15.92
CA ALA A 49 50.03 17.36 -17.05
C ALA A 49 50.97 16.62 -18.00
N ILE A 50 50.53 15.51 -18.57
CA ILE A 50 51.03 15.05 -19.87
C ILE A 50 49.83 14.64 -20.73
N SER A 51 49.60 15.45 -21.73
CA SER A 51 48.79 15.18 -22.92
C SER A 51 49.57 14.32 -23.90
N VAL A 52 48.91 13.48 -24.69
CA VAL A 52 49.20 13.15 -26.11
C VAL A 52 48.06 12.29 -26.62
N THR A 53 47.31 12.70 -27.50
CA THR A 53 47.17 13.01 -28.92
C THR A 53 46.19 12.07 -29.59
N ALA A 54 45.20 12.68 -30.20
CA ALA A 54 44.22 12.12 -31.12
C ALA A 54 44.89 11.78 -32.46
N ILE A 55 44.40 10.72 -33.12
CA ILE A 55 44.50 10.60 -34.59
C ILE A 55 43.12 10.22 -35.13
N SER A 56 42.58 11.12 -35.92
CA SER A 56 41.44 10.96 -36.83
C SER A 56 41.86 10.40 -38.17
N SER A 57 41.00 9.64 -38.82
CA SER A 57 40.72 9.65 -40.28
C SER A 57 39.59 8.66 -40.54
N GLU A 58 38.42 9.04 -40.88
CA GLU A 58 37.80 9.54 -42.11
C GLU A 58 37.99 8.62 -43.34
N VAL A 59 36.85 8.26 -43.93
CA VAL A 59 36.44 8.16 -45.38
C VAL A 59 35.42 7.02 -45.53
N ALA A 60 34.21 7.30 -45.75
CA ALA A 60 33.29 7.67 -46.82
C ALA A 60 32.44 6.51 -47.38
N ARG A 61 31.16 6.75 -47.30
CA ARG A 61 30.02 6.55 -48.23
C ARG A 61 30.18 5.63 -49.44
N GLN A 62 29.19 4.77 -49.63
CA GLN A 62 28.35 4.82 -50.86
C GLN A 62 27.01 4.09 -50.68
N GLU A 63 26.00 4.76 -51.15
CA GLU A 63 24.58 4.38 -51.32
C GLU A 63 24.38 3.43 -52.50
N GLN A 64 23.27 2.68 -52.49
CA GLN A 64 22.20 2.59 -53.53
C GLN A 64 21.38 1.33 -53.29
N THR A 65 20.13 1.44 -52.91
CA THR A 65 18.80 1.54 -53.56
C THR A 65 18.40 0.43 -54.54
N VAL A 66 17.10 0.09 -54.38
CA VAL A 66 16.07 -0.38 -55.35
C VAL A 66 15.61 -1.81 -55.12
N ALA A 67 14.49 -2.01 -54.56
CA ALA A 67 13.05 -2.04 -54.91
C ALA A 67 12.49 -3.41 -55.32
N SER A 68 11.38 -3.71 -54.67
CA SER A 68 10.07 -4.27 -55.11
C SER A 68 9.98 -5.62 -55.82
N SER A 69 9.12 -6.45 -55.36
CA SER A 69 7.76 -6.81 -55.83
C SER A 69 7.39 -8.22 -55.39
N GLU A 70 6.36 -8.33 -54.70
CA GLU A 70 5.01 -8.89 -54.92
C GLU A 70 4.88 -10.28 -55.57
N GLN A 71 4.12 -11.07 -54.90
CA GLN A 71 2.90 -11.81 -55.24
C GLN A 71 2.94 -13.36 -55.28
N THR A 72 2.11 -13.86 -54.37
CA THR A 72 0.98 -14.83 -54.49
C THR A 72 1.18 -16.27 -54.94
N SER A 73 0.57 -17.06 -54.11
CA SER A 73 -0.44 -18.11 -54.34
C SER A 73 -0.04 -19.59 -54.29
N SER A 74 -0.65 -20.21 -53.36
CA SER A 74 -1.59 -21.37 -53.34
C SER A 74 -1.10 -22.79 -53.64
N SER A 75 -1.59 -23.60 -52.69
CA SER A 75 -2.27 -24.91 -52.81
C SER A 75 -1.47 -26.21 -52.77
N GLN A 76 -1.85 -26.96 -51.74
CA GLN A 76 -2.24 -28.40 -51.71
C GLN A 76 -1.28 -29.45 -52.31
N ASP A 77 -0.88 -30.50 -51.66
CA ASP A 77 -1.52 -31.70 -51.18
C ASP A 77 -0.48 -32.81 -50.87
N LYS A 78 -0.78 -33.56 -49.79
CA LYS A 78 -0.60 -35.01 -49.56
C LYS A 78 0.77 -35.72 -49.48
N THR A 79 0.89 -36.34 -48.29
CA THR A 79 1.22 -37.72 -47.92
C THR A 79 2.66 -38.22 -47.91
N SER A 80 2.94 -38.74 -46.75
CA SER A 80 3.51 -40.04 -46.31
C SER A 80 4.89 -40.02 -45.66
N GLU A 81 4.84 -40.44 -44.41
CA GLU A 81 5.73 -41.26 -43.60
C GLU A 81 7.25 -41.32 -43.95
N THR A 82 8.07 -40.92 -42.99
CA THR A 82 9.08 -41.83 -42.41
C THR A 82 9.69 -41.27 -41.13
N LEU A 83 9.82 -42.13 -40.13
CA LEU A 83 10.41 -41.92 -38.81
C LEU A 83 11.87 -41.48 -38.91
N SER A 84 12.21 -40.41 -38.19
CA SER A 84 13.59 -40.19 -37.75
C SER A 84 13.56 -39.40 -36.43
N GLU A 85 14.13 -40.04 -35.43
CA GLU A 85 14.28 -39.52 -34.08
C GLU A 85 15.05 -38.19 -34.09
N LYS A 86 14.47 -37.15 -33.50
CA LYS A 86 15.15 -35.91 -33.09
C LYS A 86 15.13 -35.78 -31.57
N PRO A 87 16.23 -35.33 -30.97
CA PRO A 87 16.27 -35.13 -29.53
C PRO A 87 15.28 -34.02 -29.10
N VAL A 88 14.51 -34.33 -28.10
CA VAL A 88 13.54 -33.44 -27.45
C VAL A 88 14.31 -32.38 -26.68
N THR A 89 14.34 -31.16 -27.19
CA THR A 89 14.67 -29.97 -26.42
C THR A 89 13.40 -29.57 -25.65
N VAL A 90 13.37 -29.91 -24.39
CA VAL A 90 12.34 -29.39 -23.48
C VAL A 90 12.77 -28.00 -23.07
N SER A 91 12.22 -26.98 -23.72
CA SER A 91 12.23 -25.61 -23.21
C SER A 91 10.99 -25.38 -22.36
N GLU A 92 11.05 -25.74 -21.09
CA GLU A 92 10.06 -25.29 -20.13
C GLU A 92 10.42 -23.90 -19.63
N THR A 93 9.66 -22.93 -20.06
CA THR A 93 9.61 -21.61 -19.42
C THR A 93 8.82 -21.77 -18.13
N ARG A 94 9.48 -21.88 -17.00
CA ARG A 94 8.82 -21.83 -15.70
C ARG A 94 8.50 -20.40 -15.35
N GLU A 95 7.25 -20.02 -15.50
CA GLU A 95 6.66 -18.87 -14.81
C GLU A 95 6.25 -19.33 -13.41
N ALA A 96 6.89 -18.79 -12.38
CA ALA A 96 6.37 -18.90 -11.04
C ALA A 96 5.22 -17.90 -10.92
N SER A 97 4.03 -18.28 -11.37
CA SER A 97 2.80 -17.61 -10.98
C SER A 97 2.29 -18.27 -9.70
N ALA A 98 2.48 -17.60 -8.57
CA ALA A 98 1.62 -17.82 -7.44
C ALA A 98 0.27 -17.21 -7.80
N SER A 99 -0.67 -18.04 -8.20
CA SER A 99 -2.11 -17.88 -8.21
C SER A 99 -2.76 -18.40 -9.47
N GLU A 100 -3.24 -19.59 -9.39
CA GLU A 100 -4.48 -19.99 -10.08
C GLU A 100 -5.23 -20.90 -9.14
N LEU A 101 -6.14 -20.33 -8.42
CA LEU A 101 -7.36 -20.94 -7.91
C LEU A 101 -8.23 -19.86 -7.27
N ALA A 102 -8.98 -19.17 -8.09
CA ALA A 102 -10.29 -18.62 -7.71
C ALA A 102 -11.09 -18.38 -8.98
N ALA A 103 -12.18 -19.14 -9.08
CA ALA A 103 -13.12 -19.12 -10.17
C ALA A 103 -13.91 -17.80 -10.23
N ALA A 104 -14.04 -17.32 -11.45
CA ALA A 104 -15.18 -16.66 -12.08
C ALA A 104 -16.09 -15.72 -11.26
N SER A 105 -15.99 -14.43 -11.56
CA SER A 105 -17.17 -13.65 -11.93
C SER A 105 -16.75 -12.48 -12.82
N ASN A 106 -17.38 -12.43 -13.99
CA ASN A 106 -17.23 -11.41 -15.01
C ASN A 106 -17.67 -10.04 -14.51
N SER A 107 -16.84 -9.03 -14.70
CA SER A 107 -17.30 -7.75 -15.25
C SER A 107 -16.10 -7.00 -15.84
N SER A 108 -16.18 -6.77 -17.13
CA SER A 108 -15.33 -5.91 -17.91
C SER A 108 -15.41 -4.46 -17.40
N SER A 109 -14.28 -3.87 -17.02
CA SER A 109 -14.13 -2.43 -17.04
C SER A 109 -12.72 -2.07 -17.47
N THR A 110 -12.65 -1.38 -18.57
CA THR A 110 -11.49 -0.68 -19.12
C THR A 110 -10.85 0.22 -18.08
N SER A 111 -9.59 -0.03 -17.79
CA SER A 111 -8.76 0.82 -16.93
C SER A 111 -8.39 2.09 -17.68
N SER A 112 -8.93 3.21 -17.24
CA SER A 112 -8.27 4.50 -17.34
C SER A 112 -7.68 4.79 -15.96
N ASP A 113 -6.35 4.96 -15.90
CA ASP A 113 -5.64 5.39 -14.70
C ASP A 113 -6.05 6.81 -14.32
N ASN A 114 -7.14 6.90 -13.58
CA ASN A 114 -7.45 8.06 -12.78
C ASN A 114 -7.18 7.67 -11.32
N PHE A 115 -6.24 8.37 -10.69
CA PHE A 115 -6.07 8.43 -9.24
C PHE A 115 -7.33 9.03 -8.60
N GLY A 116 -8.45 8.33 -8.71
CA GLY A 116 -9.67 8.62 -8.01
C GLY A 116 -9.64 7.88 -6.68
N LEU A 117 -9.79 8.62 -5.60
CA LEU A 117 -10.04 8.10 -4.26
C LEU A 117 -11.10 6.98 -4.30
N LYS A 118 -10.67 5.73 -4.30
CA LYS A 118 -11.51 4.65 -3.80
C LYS A 118 -11.45 4.75 -2.28
N VAL A 119 -12.37 5.50 -1.69
CA VAL A 119 -12.60 5.44 -0.24
C VAL A 119 -13.10 4.04 0.05
N THR A 120 -12.18 3.14 0.39
CA THR A 120 -12.49 1.78 0.76
C THR A 120 -13.19 1.80 2.12
N ASN A 121 -14.46 1.36 2.12
CA ASN A 121 -15.22 0.97 3.32
C ASN A 121 -15.67 2.04 4.32
N LEU A 122 -15.97 3.28 3.91
CA LEU A 122 -16.74 4.19 4.77
C LEU A 122 -18.19 3.70 5.06
N SER A 123 -18.65 2.65 4.36
CA SER A 123 -19.95 2.00 4.64
C SER A 123 -19.90 1.00 5.80
N ARG A 124 -18.70 0.65 6.31
CA ARG A 124 -18.55 -0.26 7.44
C ARG A 124 -18.94 0.46 8.75
N PRO A 125 -19.81 -0.12 9.58
CA PRO A 125 -20.14 0.48 10.89
C PRO A 125 -18.88 0.54 11.76
N ILE A 126 -18.74 1.63 12.51
CA ILE A 126 -17.66 1.76 13.50
C ILE A 126 -18.00 0.86 14.68
N PRO A 127 -17.09 -0.04 15.10
CA PRO A 127 -17.30 -0.84 16.30
C PRO A 127 -17.48 0.05 17.56
N GLU A 128 -18.39 -0.33 18.46
CA GLU A 128 -18.70 0.46 19.66
C GLU A 128 -17.56 0.51 20.69
N ASP A 129 -16.63 -0.44 20.60
CA ASP A 129 -15.49 -0.58 21.52
C ASP A 129 -14.24 0.22 21.11
N VAL A 130 -14.26 0.91 19.96
CA VAL A 130 -13.17 1.81 19.55
C VAL A 130 -13.11 3.01 20.49
N LYS A 131 -11.94 3.22 21.12
CA LYS A 131 -11.71 4.34 22.04
C LYS A 131 -10.58 5.21 21.54
N VAL A 132 -10.82 6.50 21.48
CA VAL A 132 -9.83 7.49 21.07
C VAL A 132 -9.66 8.54 22.16
N THR A 133 -8.41 8.75 22.60
CA THR A 133 -8.05 9.73 23.62
C THR A 133 -6.86 10.54 23.13
N LYS A 134 -6.68 11.77 23.62
CA LYS A 134 -5.57 12.65 23.27
C LYS A 134 -4.74 12.96 24.51
N THR A 135 -3.42 12.77 24.40
CA THR A 135 -2.46 13.09 25.45
C THR A 135 -1.35 13.97 24.85
N GLY A 136 -1.36 15.27 25.17
CA GLY A 136 -0.46 16.23 24.53
C GLY A 136 -0.76 16.36 23.03
N THR A 137 0.23 16.07 22.19
CA THR A 137 0.11 16.05 20.71
C THR A 137 -0.20 14.65 20.15
N GLU A 138 -0.15 13.62 20.98
CA GLU A 138 -0.42 12.24 20.57
C GLU A 138 -1.89 11.87 20.81
N ILE A 139 -2.49 11.28 19.79
CA ILE A 139 -3.85 10.74 19.81
C ILE A 139 -3.72 9.22 19.90
N ASN A 140 -4.21 8.67 21.01
CA ASN A 140 -4.17 7.24 21.29
C ASN A 140 -5.48 6.58 20.84
N VAL A 141 -5.36 5.55 20.01
CA VAL A 141 -6.47 4.75 19.52
C VAL A 141 -6.39 3.37 20.15
N GLN A 142 -7.48 2.90 20.73
CA GLN A 142 -7.61 1.54 21.28
C GLN A 142 -8.74 0.81 20.59
N ASN A 143 -8.58 -0.50 20.41
CA ASN A 143 -9.52 -1.37 19.71
C ASN A 143 -9.89 -0.83 18.30
N PRO A 144 -8.94 -0.37 17.48
CA PRO A 144 -9.25 0.14 16.15
C PRO A 144 -9.99 -0.90 15.32
N ASP A 145 -10.84 -0.46 14.38
CA ASP A 145 -11.39 -1.38 13.40
C ASP A 145 -10.31 -1.71 12.36
N VAL A 146 -9.77 -2.92 12.44
CA VAL A 146 -8.66 -3.40 11.61
C VAL A 146 -9.05 -4.64 10.83
N GLU A 147 -8.62 -4.69 9.59
CA GLU A 147 -8.74 -5.84 8.70
C GLU A 147 -7.40 -6.19 8.07
N MET A 148 -7.18 -7.49 7.82
CA MET A 148 -6.05 -7.96 7.04
C MET A 148 -6.51 -8.56 5.72
N GLU A 149 -5.93 -8.10 4.64
CA GLU A 149 -6.13 -8.63 3.29
C GLU A 149 -4.87 -9.33 2.77
N PHE A 150 -5.08 -10.38 1.98
CA PHE A 150 -4.03 -11.20 1.38
C PHE A 150 -4.19 -11.25 -0.16
N PRO A 151 -3.99 -10.14 -0.87
CA PRO A 151 -4.26 -10.05 -2.31
C PRO A 151 -3.38 -10.97 -3.16
N ASN A 152 -2.30 -11.51 -2.59
CA ASN A 152 -1.37 -12.43 -3.26
C ASN A 152 -1.24 -13.77 -2.52
N GLY A 153 -2.30 -14.16 -1.80
CA GLY A 153 -2.24 -15.29 -0.87
C GLY A 153 -1.55 -14.95 0.44
N ASN A 154 -1.71 -15.82 1.44
CA ASN A 154 -1.23 -15.62 2.81
C ASN A 154 0.07 -16.35 3.12
N SER A 155 0.89 -16.69 2.12
CA SER A 155 2.18 -17.33 2.37
C SER A 155 3.15 -16.40 3.11
N LYS A 156 4.10 -16.97 3.87
CA LYS A 156 5.09 -16.23 4.67
C LYS A 156 5.73 -15.04 3.95
N TYR A 157 5.96 -15.15 2.64
CA TYR A 157 6.69 -14.15 1.84
C TYR A 157 5.77 -13.29 0.97
N ALA A 158 4.45 -13.53 1.01
CA ALA A 158 3.49 -12.72 0.29
C ALA A 158 3.23 -11.40 1.02
N THR A 159 3.03 -10.33 0.26
CA THR A 159 2.62 -9.04 0.82
C THR A 159 1.17 -9.13 1.29
N SER A 160 0.93 -8.78 2.52
CA SER A 160 -0.39 -8.56 3.11
C SER A 160 -0.67 -7.07 3.24
N LYS A 161 -1.92 -6.74 3.48
CA LYS A 161 -2.37 -5.39 3.81
C LYS A 161 -2.98 -5.37 5.20
N VAL A 162 -2.64 -4.35 5.96
CA VAL A 162 -3.33 -3.99 7.20
C VAL A 162 -4.12 -2.73 6.91
N ILE A 163 -5.42 -2.77 7.16
CA ILE A 163 -6.34 -1.68 6.88
C ILE A 163 -7.01 -1.25 8.17
N TYR A 164 -6.75 0.00 8.59
CA TYR A 164 -7.45 0.67 9.67
C TYR A 164 -8.65 1.39 9.07
N HIS A 165 -9.86 0.99 9.50
CA HIS A 165 -11.11 1.51 8.95
C HIS A 165 -11.71 2.57 9.86
N ASN A 166 -12.03 3.73 9.29
CA ASN A 166 -12.91 4.74 9.90
C ASN A 166 -12.62 5.02 11.38
N ILE A 167 -11.35 5.22 11.73
CA ILE A 167 -10.97 5.61 13.09
C ILE A 167 -11.72 6.90 13.44
N PRO A 168 -12.65 6.87 14.43
CA PRO A 168 -13.43 8.03 14.78
C PRO A 168 -12.65 8.93 15.74
N PHE A 169 -12.72 10.24 15.54
CA PHE A 169 -12.23 11.19 16.53
C PHE A 169 -13.43 11.93 17.12
N PRO A 170 -13.60 11.96 18.46
CA PRO A 170 -14.70 12.64 19.11
C PRO A 170 -14.81 14.13 18.68
N ASP A 171 -16.04 14.66 18.59
CA ASP A 171 -16.27 16.03 18.13
C ASP A 171 -15.68 17.07 19.11
N ASP A 172 -15.68 16.75 20.40
CA ASP A 172 -15.08 17.56 21.47
C ASP A 172 -13.55 17.51 21.50
N MET A 173 -12.93 16.58 20.75
CA MET A 173 -11.49 16.48 20.62
C MET A 173 -10.99 17.44 19.53
N THR A 174 -10.29 18.49 19.93
CA THR A 174 -9.58 19.36 18.98
C THR A 174 -8.33 18.67 18.44
N ILE A 175 -8.23 18.54 17.11
CA ILE A 175 -7.03 18.09 16.41
C ILE A 175 -6.36 19.30 15.77
N ASN A 176 -5.14 19.61 16.21
CA ASN A 176 -4.34 20.74 15.74
C ASN A 176 -3.30 20.28 14.72
N GLU A 177 -2.74 21.23 13.99
CA GLU A 177 -1.56 21.00 13.17
C GLU A 177 -0.42 20.42 14.03
N GLY A 178 0.17 19.33 13.57
CA GLY A 178 1.24 18.60 14.26
C GLY A 178 0.77 17.52 15.22
N ASP A 179 -0.54 17.38 15.48
CA ASP A 179 -1.05 16.25 16.27
C ASP A 179 -0.88 14.93 15.50
N GLN A 180 -0.60 13.85 16.22
CA GLN A 180 -0.16 12.58 15.64
C GLN A 180 -1.01 11.41 16.12
N VAL A 181 -1.30 10.49 15.19
CA VAL A 181 -1.79 9.14 15.47
C VAL A 181 -0.67 8.16 15.16
N ILE A 182 -0.38 7.25 16.10
CA ILE A 182 0.67 6.24 15.96
C ILE A 182 0.03 4.85 16.05
N PHE A 183 0.29 4.01 15.04
CA PHE A 183 -0.01 2.58 15.09
C PHE A 183 1.27 1.77 15.02
N ASN A 184 1.41 0.82 15.94
CA ASN A 184 2.49 -0.15 15.96
C ASN A 184 1.98 -1.46 15.36
N LEU A 185 2.80 -2.11 14.53
CA LEU A 185 2.45 -3.46 14.09
C LEU A 185 2.76 -4.47 15.19
N PRO A 186 1.93 -5.53 15.31
CA PRO A 186 2.28 -6.71 16.10
C PRO A 186 3.65 -7.26 15.69
N GLU A 187 4.40 -7.85 16.62
CA GLU A 187 5.75 -8.38 16.38
C GLU A 187 5.82 -9.44 15.27
N GLN A 188 4.71 -10.14 15.01
CA GLN A 188 4.58 -11.13 13.95
C GLN A 188 4.47 -10.51 12.55
N LEU A 189 4.29 -9.19 12.47
CA LEU A 189 4.23 -8.43 11.23
C LEU A 189 5.38 -7.44 11.16
N ARG A 190 5.74 -7.02 9.94
CA ARG A 190 6.74 -5.98 9.73
C ARG A 190 6.43 -5.15 8.49
N PHE A 191 6.85 -3.89 8.51
CA PHE A 191 6.89 -3.07 7.32
C PHE A 191 8.04 -3.49 6.39
N ARG A 192 7.82 -3.39 5.09
CA ARG A 192 8.80 -3.80 4.07
C ARG A 192 9.94 -2.80 3.91
N THR A 193 9.58 -1.52 3.88
CA THR A 193 10.50 -0.41 3.59
C THR A 193 9.94 0.88 4.19
N ARG A 194 10.80 1.87 4.36
CA ARG A 194 10.40 3.25 4.68
C ARG A 194 9.58 3.84 3.53
N TYR A 195 8.43 4.42 3.86
CA TYR A 195 7.55 4.98 2.85
C TYR A 195 6.62 6.02 3.47
N ASP A 196 6.36 7.09 2.71
CA ASP A 196 5.48 8.18 3.12
C ASP A 196 4.17 8.15 2.32
N ILE A 197 3.04 8.16 3.01
CA ILE A 197 1.69 8.10 2.46
C ILE A 197 0.99 9.42 2.76
N ASN A 198 0.58 10.15 1.72
CA ASN A 198 -0.28 11.30 1.92
C ASN A 198 -1.67 10.85 2.37
N VAL A 199 -2.23 11.53 3.35
CA VAL A 199 -3.62 11.37 3.79
C VAL A 199 -4.45 12.45 3.12
N TYR A 200 -5.48 12.05 2.38
CA TYR A 200 -6.30 12.94 1.57
C TYR A 200 -7.71 13.08 2.15
N ASN A 201 -8.28 14.28 2.00
CA ASN A 201 -9.71 14.47 2.18
C ASN A 201 -10.50 14.09 0.90
N PRO A 202 -11.84 14.09 0.93
CA PRO A 202 -12.65 13.81 -0.25
C PRO A 202 -12.41 14.75 -1.45
N ASP A 203 -11.88 15.95 -1.23
CA ASP A 203 -11.55 16.93 -2.27
C ASP A 203 -10.12 16.76 -2.82
N ASN A 204 -9.45 15.64 -2.51
CA ASN A 204 -8.05 15.35 -2.88
C ASN A 204 -7.02 16.35 -2.33
N GLN A 205 -7.33 17.02 -1.24
CA GLN A 205 -6.36 17.86 -0.55
C GLN A 205 -5.61 17.04 0.49
N ILE A 206 -4.32 17.28 0.63
CA ILE A 206 -3.52 16.62 1.66
C ILE A 206 -3.86 17.22 3.02
N VAL A 207 -4.31 16.38 3.95
CA VAL A 207 -4.71 16.76 5.32
C VAL A 207 -3.80 16.12 6.38
N GLY A 208 -2.90 15.25 5.97
CA GLY A 208 -1.91 14.64 6.83
C GLY A 208 -0.86 13.86 6.04
N LEU A 209 0.16 13.40 6.76
CA LEU A 209 1.24 12.57 6.24
C LEU A 209 1.46 11.39 7.18
N ALA A 210 1.27 10.17 6.67
CA ALA A 210 1.56 8.93 7.38
C ALA A 210 2.95 8.44 6.98
N GLN A 211 3.87 8.40 7.95
CA GLN A 211 5.27 8.03 7.77
C GLN A 211 5.54 6.65 8.35
N ILE A 212 5.94 5.72 7.50
CA ILE A 212 6.30 4.35 7.88
C ILE A 212 7.76 4.31 8.30
N ASP A 213 8.00 3.88 9.54
CA ASP A 213 9.33 3.60 10.10
C ASP A 213 9.51 2.08 10.32
N PRO A 214 10.18 1.37 9.39
CA PRO A 214 10.38 -0.07 9.52
C PRO A 214 11.37 -0.46 10.63
N GLU A 215 12.20 0.47 11.12
CA GLU A 215 13.09 0.20 12.26
C GLU A 215 12.32 0.12 13.58
N LYS A 216 11.30 0.95 13.72
CA LYS A 216 10.42 0.97 14.89
C LYS A 216 9.15 0.14 14.70
N ASN A 217 8.99 -0.41 13.52
CA ASN A 217 7.83 -1.19 13.09
C ASN A 217 6.50 -0.46 13.33
N ARG A 218 6.44 0.83 13.01
CA ARG A 218 5.27 1.69 13.25
C ARG A 218 5.02 2.66 12.10
N VAL A 219 3.77 3.14 12.02
CA VAL A 219 3.37 4.27 11.19
C VAL A 219 2.95 5.44 12.09
N THR A 220 3.39 6.64 11.75
CA THR A 220 3.02 7.88 12.44
C THR A 220 2.32 8.80 11.46
N THR A 221 1.04 9.06 11.67
CA THR A 221 0.25 10.02 10.89
C THR A 221 0.26 11.36 11.58
N THR A 222 0.79 12.39 10.93
CA THR A 222 0.79 13.78 11.41
C THR A 222 -0.22 14.59 10.62
N PHE A 223 -1.16 15.25 11.29
CA PHE A 223 -2.18 16.08 10.66
C PHE A 223 -1.71 17.52 10.44
N ASN A 224 -2.25 18.17 9.39
CA ASN A 224 -2.19 19.61 9.24
C ASN A 224 -3.38 20.28 9.94
N ASN A 225 -3.68 21.55 9.62
CA ASN A 225 -4.75 22.32 10.25
C ASN A 225 -6.17 21.98 9.75
N TYR A 226 -6.36 20.96 8.92
CA TYR A 226 -7.66 20.62 8.30
C TYR A 226 -8.77 20.45 9.33
N PHE A 227 -8.54 19.68 10.39
CA PHE A 227 -9.56 19.43 11.41
C PHE A 227 -9.87 20.62 12.32
N GLN A 228 -9.07 21.68 12.28
CA GLN A 228 -9.43 22.94 12.97
C GLN A 228 -10.61 23.65 12.29
N THR A 229 -10.75 23.47 10.98
CA THR A 229 -11.85 24.03 10.18
C THR A 229 -12.96 23.03 9.89
N HIS A 230 -12.73 21.74 10.15
CA HIS A 230 -13.67 20.62 9.94
C HIS A 230 -13.76 19.78 11.23
N PRO A 231 -14.27 20.34 12.33
CA PRO A 231 -14.13 19.74 13.66
C PRO A 231 -15.11 18.61 13.96
N ASN A 232 -16.16 18.39 13.15
CA ASN A 232 -17.22 17.43 13.46
C ASN A 232 -17.07 16.16 12.62
N ASN A 233 -17.56 15.02 13.16
CA ASN A 233 -17.60 13.72 12.47
C ASN A 233 -16.28 13.33 11.83
N LYS A 234 -15.20 13.58 12.53
CA LYS A 234 -13.84 13.31 12.06
C LYS A 234 -13.58 11.80 11.97
N LEU A 235 -13.12 11.35 10.82
CA LEU A 235 -12.72 9.96 10.58
C LEU A 235 -11.37 9.92 9.85
N MET A 236 -10.60 8.84 10.07
CA MET A 236 -9.39 8.53 9.33
C MET A 236 -9.36 7.04 8.96
N SER A 237 -8.82 6.71 7.80
CA SER A 237 -8.52 5.34 7.39
C SER A 237 -7.10 5.26 6.85
N LEU A 238 -6.42 4.11 7.10
CA LEU A 238 -5.10 3.82 6.55
C LEU A 238 -5.08 2.41 5.96
N GLU A 239 -4.45 2.27 4.80
CA GLU A 239 -4.12 1.00 4.16
C GLU A 239 -2.60 0.90 4.05
N LEU A 240 -2.01 -0.17 4.58
CA LEU A 240 -0.58 -0.34 4.75
C LEU A 240 -0.11 -1.70 4.22
N ASP A 241 0.91 -1.70 3.37
CA ASP A 241 1.55 -2.94 2.91
C ASP A 241 2.48 -3.50 3.99
N THR A 242 2.27 -4.76 4.35
CA THR A 242 3.03 -5.46 5.39
C THR A 242 3.55 -6.83 4.91
N LEU A 243 4.41 -7.45 5.70
CA LEU A 243 4.87 -8.83 5.58
C LEU A 243 4.83 -9.48 6.96
N TYR A 244 4.77 -10.80 7.00
CA TYR A 244 5.11 -11.52 8.23
C TYR A 244 6.56 -11.26 8.63
N SER A 245 6.83 -11.22 9.93
CA SER A 245 8.20 -11.13 10.45
C SER A 245 8.99 -12.39 10.12
N GLU A 246 10.30 -12.32 10.27
CA GLU A 246 11.18 -13.44 9.93
C GLU A 246 11.04 -14.60 10.90
N GLU A 247 10.59 -14.31 12.12
CA GLU A 247 10.42 -15.29 13.19
C GLU A 247 9.17 -16.17 13.02
N VAL A 248 8.21 -15.74 12.19
CA VAL A 248 6.97 -16.49 11.91
C VAL A 248 7.25 -17.71 11.05
N ASP A 249 6.69 -18.88 11.40
CA ASP A 249 6.85 -20.11 10.65
C ASP A 249 5.71 -20.35 9.65
N GLU A 250 6.02 -21.12 8.59
CA GLU A 250 5.02 -21.54 7.59
C GLU A 250 4.00 -22.52 8.21
N GLY A 251 2.71 -22.23 8.02
CA GLY A 251 1.63 -23.01 8.59
C GLY A 251 1.27 -22.65 10.03
N GLU A 252 1.92 -21.65 10.60
CA GLU A 252 1.65 -21.16 11.95
C GLU A 252 0.27 -20.47 12.04
N HIS A 253 -0.37 -20.59 13.20
CA HIS A 253 -1.59 -19.88 13.57
C HIS A 253 -1.21 -18.71 14.47
N LEU A 254 -1.46 -17.50 14.02
CA LEU A 254 -1.07 -16.30 14.72
C LEU A 254 -2.27 -15.64 15.39
N THR A 255 -2.01 -15.05 16.54
CA THR A 255 -2.89 -14.10 17.23
C THR A 255 -2.21 -12.74 17.20
N LEU A 256 -2.79 -11.82 16.44
CA LEU A 256 -2.25 -10.48 16.22
C LEU A 256 -3.02 -9.49 17.06
N ASP A 257 -2.32 -8.68 17.85
CA ASP A 257 -2.91 -7.64 18.69
C ASP A 257 -2.61 -6.26 18.09
N PHE A 258 -3.65 -5.58 17.65
CA PHE A 258 -3.61 -4.20 17.14
C PHE A 258 -4.23 -3.26 18.19
N GLU A 259 -3.44 -2.79 19.13
CA GLU A 259 -3.87 -1.88 20.21
C GLU A 259 -5.15 -2.36 20.93
N GLY A 260 -5.25 -3.68 21.20
CA GLY A 260 -6.40 -4.34 21.84
C GLY A 260 -7.35 -5.05 20.88
N ARG A 261 -7.30 -4.78 19.57
CA ARG A 261 -8.06 -5.51 18.55
C ARG A 261 -7.32 -6.79 18.16
N ILE A 262 -7.93 -7.94 18.45
CA ILE A 262 -7.34 -9.25 18.17
C ILE A 262 -7.81 -9.77 16.80
N ILE A 263 -6.85 -10.16 15.95
CA ILE A 263 -7.09 -10.83 14.66
C ILE A 263 -6.36 -12.17 14.65
N HIS A 264 -7.05 -13.22 14.20
CA HIS A 264 -6.47 -14.56 14.04
C HIS A 264 -6.21 -14.84 12.56
N VAL A 265 -4.98 -15.22 12.22
CA VAL A 265 -4.59 -15.58 10.85
C VAL A 265 -3.79 -16.87 10.83
N SER A 266 -3.85 -17.59 9.70
CA SER A 266 -3.04 -18.78 9.47
C SER A 266 -2.05 -18.50 8.35
N VAL A 267 -0.76 -18.73 8.59
CA VAL A 267 0.30 -18.52 7.59
C VAL A 267 0.30 -19.65 6.58
N GLY A 268 0.19 -19.31 5.30
CA GLY A 268 0.23 -20.30 4.23
C GLY A 268 1.62 -20.90 4.03
N LYS A 269 1.65 -22.14 3.52
CA LYS A 269 2.89 -22.83 3.17
C LYS A 269 3.34 -22.46 1.76
N VAL A 270 4.63 -22.27 1.56
CA VAL A 270 5.23 -22.09 0.24
C VAL A 270 5.57 -23.47 -0.35
N GLN A 271 5.09 -23.73 -1.56
CA GLN A 271 5.53 -24.89 -2.30
C GLN A 271 6.91 -24.63 -2.89
N SER A 272 7.93 -25.28 -2.36
CA SER A 272 9.29 -25.24 -2.92
C SER A 272 9.46 -26.36 -3.94
N PRO A 273 10.15 -26.12 -5.08
CA PRO A 273 10.51 -27.21 -5.99
C PRO A 273 11.40 -28.23 -5.28
N PRO A 274 11.35 -29.52 -5.69
CA PRO A 274 12.17 -30.57 -5.08
C PRO A 274 13.66 -30.20 -5.11
N PRO A 275 14.40 -30.42 -4.02
CA PRO A 275 15.84 -30.25 -4.02
C PRO A 275 16.48 -31.15 -5.11
N GLY A 276 17.49 -30.60 -5.82
CA GLY A 276 18.28 -31.39 -6.77
C GLY A 276 17.97 -31.17 -8.26
N GLN A 277 16.93 -30.43 -8.60
CA GLN A 277 16.65 -30.05 -9.99
C GLN A 277 16.92 -28.57 -10.28
N GLU A 278 16.96 -27.72 -9.28
CA GLU A 278 17.14 -26.29 -9.45
C GLU A 278 18.57 -25.92 -9.85
N VAL A 279 18.69 -25.27 -11.00
CA VAL A 279 19.94 -24.71 -11.50
C VAL A 279 20.02 -23.22 -11.25
N ILE A 280 18.89 -22.52 -11.33
CA ILE A 280 18.77 -21.11 -11.07
C ILE A 280 17.44 -20.79 -10.40
N SER A 281 17.50 -19.89 -9.42
CA SER A 281 16.34 -19.24 -8.83
C SER A 281 16.66 -17.77 -8.61
N LYS A 282 15.64 -16.90 -8.64
CA LYS A 282 15.83 -15.45 -8.54
C LYS A 282 14.68 -14.80 -7.79
N TRP A 283 14.99 -13.83 -6.94
CA TRP A 283 14.01 -12.99 -6.24
C TRP A 283 14.56 -11.60 -5.98
N GLY A 284 13.69 -10.69 -5.58
CA GLY A 284 14.06 -9.33 -5.28
C GLY A 284 13.20 -8.72 -4.20
N SER A 285 13.69 -7.65 -3.59
CA SER A 285 13.00 -6.85 -2.59
C SER A 285 13.39 -5.39 -2.70
N GLN A 286 12.55 -4.48 -2.20
CA GLN A 286 12.95 -3.10 -1.96
C GLN A 286 13.88 -3.04 -0.75
N ASP A 287 14.83 -2.10 -0.76
CA ASP A 287 15.68 -1.83 0.40
C ASP A 287 14.85 -1.29 1.57
N LYS A 288 15.26 -1.62 2.79
CA LYS A 288 14.50 -1.27 4.00
C LYS A 288 14.38 0.23 4.22
N ASN A 289 15.40 1.00 3.89
CA ASN A 289 15.48 2.43 4.16
C ASN A 289 15.32 3.32 2.93
N ASP A 290 15.55 2.77 1.73
CA ASP A 290 15.40 3.45 0.45
C ASP A 290 14.46 2.66 -0.48
N PRO A 291 13.19 3.02 -0.56
CA PRO A 291 12.22 2.27 -1.37
C PRO A 291 12.50 2.32 -2.88
N THR A 292 13.41 3.20 -3.35
CA THR A 292 13.83 3.25 -4.74
C THR A 292 14.98 2.30 -5.07
N LEU A 293 15.68 1.80 -4.05
CA LEU A 293 16.76 0.83 -4.19
C LEU A 293 16.19 -0.60 -4.16
N LEU A 294 16.56 -1.40 -5.15
CA LEU A 294 16.05 -2.76 -5.35
C LEU A 294 17.18 -3.75 -5.16
N ASN A 295 17.03 -4.66 -4.21
CA ASN A 295 17.96 -5.73 -3.92
C ASN A 295 17.55 -6.98 -4.69
N TRP A 296 18.37 -7.45 -5.62
CA TRP A 296 18.17 -8.67 -6.38
C TRP A 296 19.09 -9.77 -5.88
N GLN A 297 18.56 -10.99 -5.86
CA GLN A 297 19.28 -12.18 -5.49
C GLN A 297 19.05 -13.32 -6.47
N MET A 298 20.09 -14.11 -6.67
CA MET A 298 20.03 -15.36 -7.40
C MET A 298 20.70 -16.46 -6.60
N ARG A 299 20.13 -17.64 -6.65
CA ARG A 299 20.77 -18.88 -6.24
C ARG A 299 21.13 -19.68 -7.48
N LEU A 300 22.41 -19.98 -7.64
CA LEU A 300 22.94 -20.72 -8.76
C LEU A 300 23.36 -22.11 -8.30
N ASN A 301 23.02 -23.12 -9.13
CA ASN A 301 23.50 -24.49 -8.98
C ASN A 301 23.19 -25.13 -7.63
N TYR A 302 21.97 -24.97 -7.12
CA TYR A 302 21.52 -25.68 -5.92
C TYR A 302 21.64 -27.22 -6.08
N SER A 303 21.48 -27.72 -7.32
CA SER A 303 21.64 -29.11 -7.71
C SER A 303 23.09 -29.58 -7.70
N ARG A 304 24.09 -28.70 -7.51
CA ARG A 304 25.54 -29.01 -7.46
C ARG A 304 26.07 -29.81 -8.64
N ARG A 305 25.59 -29.48 -9.85
CA ARG A 305 26.12 -30.06 -11.11
C ARG A 305 27.44 -29.38 -11.45
N VAL A 306 28.25 -30.09 -12.28
CA VAL A 306 29.40 -29.44 -12.89
C VAL A 306 28.95 -28.67 -14.11
N LEU A 307 28.98 -27.32 -14.01
CA LEU A 307 28.57 -26.40 -15.06
C LEU A 307 29.82 -25.74 -15.68
N ASN A 308 30.07 -26.02 -16.95
CA ASN A 308 31.15 -25.42 -17.72
C ASN A 308 30.59 -24.36 -18.64
N ASN A 309 31.43 -23.36 -18.99
CA ASN A 309 31.10 -22.25 -19.89
C ASN A 309 29.81 -21.51 -19.44
N LEU A 310 29.68 -21.31 -18.13
CA LEU A 310 28.50 -20.69 -17.55
C LEU A 310 28.39 -19.22 -17.93
N ARG A 311 27.26 -18.89 -18.54
CA ARG A 311 26.90 -17.52 -18.96
C ARG A 311 25.52 -17.17 -18.41
N LEU A 312 25.45 -16.06 -17.72
CA LEU A 312 24.22 -15.45 -17.22
C LEU A 312 23.93 -14.18 -17.99
N ILE A 313 22.70 -14.03 -18.47
CA ILE A 313 22.19 -12.79 -19.08
C ILE A 313 21.00 -12.37 -18.27
N ASP A 314 21.13 -11.26 -17.58
CA ASP A 314 20.08 -10.72 -16.70
C ASP A 314 19.54 -9.44 -17.29
N THR A 315 18.25 -9.40 -17.63
CA THR A 315 17.57 -8.27 -18.25
C THR A 315 16.46 -7.74 -17.34
N TRP A 316 16.36 -6.44 -17.23
CA TRP A 316 15.36 -5.77 -16.40
C TRP A 316 14.49 -4.79 -17.18
N SER A 317 13.34 -4.44 -16.59
CA SER A 317 12.43 -3.42 -17.12
C SER A 317 13.08 -2.03 -17.14
N ASP A 318 12.66 -1.19 -18.06
CA ASP A 318 13.21 0.14 -18.35
C ASP A 318 13.13 1.16 -17.19
N ASN A 319 12.31 0.86 -16.18
CA ASN A 319 12.12 1.72 -15.00
C ASN A 319 13.20 1.55 -13.92
N GLN A 320 14.28 0.84 -14.21
CA GLN A 320 15.37 0.63 -13.25
C GLN A 320 16.75 0.64 -13.94
N ARG A 321 17.80 0.96 -13.20
CA ARG A 321 19.19 0.99 -13.65
C ARG A 321 20.07 0.23 -12.68
N PHE A 322 21.08 -0.44 -13.19
CA PHE A 322 22.08 -1.15 -12.40
C PHE A 322 22.85 -0.17 -11.50
N VAL A 323 23.13 -0.58 -10.26
CA VAL A 323 23.97 0.18 -9.32
C VAL A 323 25.39 -0.36 -9.44
N ASP A 324 26.29 0.48 -9.92
CA ASP A 324 27.69 0.11 -10.11
C ASP A 324 28.35 -0.34 -8.80
N GLY A 325 29.20 -1.36 -8.91
CA GLY A 325 29.89 -1.93 -7.73
C GLY A 325 29.03 -2.78 -6.80
N SER A 326 27.73 -2.95 -7.09
CA SER A 326 26.81 -3.71 -6.21
C SER A 326 26.88 -5.22 -6.37
N LEU A 327 27.52 -5.73 -7.44
CA LEU A 327 27.61 -7.18 -7.71
C LEU A 327 28.49 -7.87 -6.68
N GLN A 328 27.94 -8.92 -6.06
CA GLN A 328 28.62 -9.79 -5.10
C GLN A 328 28.29 -11.25 -5.36
N LEU A 329 29.27 -12.13 -5.27
CA LEU A 329 29.15 -13.57 -5.36
C LEU A 329 29.73 -14.21 -4.10
N ARG A 330 29.04 -15.22 -3.54
CA ARG A 330 29.51 -15.99 -2.39
C ARG A 330 29.25 -17.48 -2.57
N TYR A 331 30.19 -18.30 -2.12
CA TYR A 331 30.00 -19.74 -2.02
C TYR A 331 29.13 -20.07 -0.82
N ILE A 332 28.06 -20.84 -1.03
CA ILE A 332 27.14 -21.25 0.03
C ILE A 332 27.06 -22.77 0.09
N ASP A 333 27.41 -23.37 1.23
CA ASP A 333 27.33 -24.82 1.39
C ASP A 333 25.94 -25.30 1.77
N SER A 334 25.19 -24.52 2.53
CA SER A 334 23.80 -24.83 2.87
C SER A 334 22.99 -23.54 2.93
N ALA A 335 21.76 -23.62 2.45
CA ALA A 335 20.78 -22.53 2.58
C ALA A 335 19.96 -22.66 3.88
N ASP A 336 19.93 -23.86 4.47
CA ASP A 336 19.29 -24.13 5.75
C ASP A 336 19.99 -25.35 6.44
N PRO A 337 20.66 -25.14 7.61
CA PRO A 337 21.06 -23.84 8.13
C PRO A 337 22.00 -23.10 7.17
N TRP A 338 22.05 -21.78 7.24
CA TRP A 338 22.93 -21.01 6.37
C TRP A 338 24.40 -21.22 6.67
N ILE A 339 25.16 -21.67 5.65
CA ILE A 339 26.60 -21.89 5.77
C ILE A 339 27.30 -21.16 4.62
N ASP A 340 27.85 -19.98 4.93
CA ASP A 340 28.62 -19.15 4.02
C ASP A 340 30.10 -19.55 4.04
N LYS A 341 30.71 -19.74 2.86
CA LYS A 341 32.11 -20.11 2.66
C LYS A 341 32.97 -18.98 2.09
N GLY A 342 32.42 -17.77 2.05
CA GLY A 342 33.16 -16.60 1.63
C GLY A 342 32.96 -16.20 0.17
N SER A 343 33.79 -15.26 -0.28
CA SER A 343 33.71 -14.68 -1.61
C SER A 343 33.88 -15.70 -2.72
N ALA A 344 33.04 -15.60 -3.75
CA ALA A 344 33.12 -16.37 -4.99
C ALA A 344 33.40 -15.45 -6.20
N MET A 345 33.91 -14.23 -5.96
CA MET A 345 34.23 -13.26 -7.00
C MET A 345 35.35 -13.75 -7.95
N ASP A 346 36.18 -14.66 -7.50
CA ASP A 346 37.22 -15.34 -8.27
C ASP A 346 36.66 -16.24 -9.42
N LEU A 347 35.39 -16.60 -9.34
CA LEU A 347 34.72 -17.30 -10.44
C LEU A 347 34.47 -16.42 -11.65
N ILE A 348 34.48 -15.12 -11.51
CA ILE A 348 34.13 -14.19 -12.60
C ILE A 348 35.19 -14.23 -13.67
N LYS A 349 34.81 -14.71 -14.87
CA LYS A 349 35.62 -14.67 -16.06
C LYS A 349 35.47 -13.32 -16.80
N SER A 350 34.25 -12.81 -16.87
CA SER A 350 33.95 -11.47 -17.39
C SER A 350 32.60 -11.00 -16.88
N PHE A 351 32.48 -9.69 -16.70
CA PHE A 351 31.25 -9.00 -16.34
C PHE A 351 31.13 -7.71 -17.15
N SER A 352 29.97 -7.49 -17.73
CA SER A 352 29.63 -6.27 -18.42
C SER A 352 28.16 -5.97 -18.25
N TYR A 353 27.78 -4.69 -18.24
CA TYR A 353 26.39 -4.25 -18.12
C TYR A 353 26.14 -2.98 -18.92
N ASP A 354 24.87 -2.73 -19.23
CA ASP A 354 24.36 -1.49 -19.79
C ASP A 354 23.07 -1.07 -19.05
N ASP A 355 22.29 -0.19 -19.65
CA ASP A 355 21.03 0.31 -19.07
C ASP A 355 19.93 -0.74 -18.95
N THR A 356 20.02 -1.85 -19.66
CA THR A 356 18.95 -2.84 -19.85
C THR A 356 19.28 -4.23 -19.33
N HIS A 357 20.57 -4.57 -19.24
CA HIS A 357 20.98 -5.90 -18.84
C HIS A 357 22.42 -5.96 -18.34
N PHE A 358 22.78 -7.10 -17.75
CA PHE A 358 24.18 -7.48 -17.62
C PHE A 358 24.45 -8.87 -18.23
N GLU A 359 25.71 -9.07 -18.61
CA GLU A 359 26.26 -10.38 -18.94
C GLU A 359 27.37 -10.75 -17.95
N LEU A 360 27.20 -11.89 -17.29
CA LEU A 360 28.18 -12.46 -16.36
C LEU A 360 28.62 -13.82 -16.87
N LYS A 361 29.92 -13.99 -17.13
CA LYS A 361 30.52 -15.29 -17.45
C LYS A 361 31.33 -15.77 -16.27
N LEU A 362 31.11 -17.02 -15.88
CA LEU A 362 31.82 -17.65 -14.81
C LEU A 362 32.75 -18.76 -15.32
N ASN A 363 33.80 -19.04 -14.57
CA ASN A 363 34.59 -20.25 -14.69
C ASN A 363 33.71 -21.46 -14.35
N GLN A 364 34.30 -22.65 -14.37
CA GLN A 364 33.58 -23.89 -13.97
C GLN A 364 32.93 -23.70 -12.58
N LEU A 365 31.66 -24.06 -12.47
CA LEU A 365 30.90 -24.03 -11.24
C LEU A 365 30.42 -25.43 -10.88
N ASP A 366 30.86 -25.96 -9.72
CA ASP A 366 30.54 -27.30 -9.20
C ASP A 366 29.82 -27.28 -7.84
N ARG A 367 29.58 -26.10 -7.31
CA ARG A 367 28.95 -25.87 -6.01
C ARG A 367 27.90 -24.77 -6.09
N MET A 368 27.13 -24.59 -5.02
CA MET A 368 26.11 -23.53 -4.94
C MET A 368 26.76 -22.17 -4.72
N VAL A 369 26.31 -21.17 -5.47
CA VAL A 369 26.70 -19.77 -5.36
C VAL A 369 25.46 -18.89 -5.26
N TYR A 370 25.51 -17.94 -4.38
CA TYR A 370 24.56 -16.83 -4.35
C TYR A 370 25.16 -15.60 -5.01
N VAL A 371 24.35 -14.90 -5.78
CA VAL A 371 24.68 -13.64 -6.45
C VAL A 371 23.75 -12.56 -5.95
N TRP A 372 24.30 -11.45 -5.48
CA TRP A 372 23.58 -10.25 -5.10
C TRP A 372 23.98 -9.09 -5.98
N TYR A 373 23.05 -8.25 -6.28
CA TYR A 373 23.31 -6.95 -6.91
C TYR A 373 22.10 -6.04 -6.69
N GLN A 374 22.27 -4.76 -7.00
CA GLN A 374 21.24 -3.76 -6.82
C GLN A 374 20.91 -3.07 -8.15
N THR A 375 19.65 -2.67 -8.26
CA THR A 375 19.20 -1.69 -9.26
C THR A 375 18.45 -0.58 -8.54
N ARG A 376 18.38 0.59 -9.18
CA ARG A 376 17.63 1.73 -8.64
C ARG A 376 16.52 2.12 -9.61
N LEU A 377 15.33 2.44 -9.07
CA LEU A 377 14.22 2.99 -9.86
C LEU A 377 14.63 4.31 -10.47
N THR A 378 14.21 4.54 -11.72
CA THR A 378 14.44 5.78 -12.46
C THR A 378 13.48 6.90 -12.08
N LYS A 379 12.39 6.58 -11.39
CA LYS A 379 11.34 7.48 -10.91
C LYS A 379 10.96 7.15 -9.47
N PRO A 380 10.33 8.07 -8.75
CA PRO A 380 9.75 7.79 -7.43
C PRO A 380 8.82 6.57 -7.47
N VAL A 381 8.68 5.87 -6.34
CA VAL A 381 7.85 4.65 -6.22
C VAL A 381 6.43 4.89 -6.73
N LYS A 382 5.81 6.03 -6.38
CA LYS A 382 4.44 6.38 -6.79
C LYS A 382 4.24 6.51 -8.30
N GLU A 383 5.32 6.78 -9.04
CA GLU A 383 5.33 6.97 -10.50
C GLU A 383 5.90 5.75 -11.24
N SER A 384 6.26 4.70 -10.51
CA SER A 384 6.93 3.53 -11.06
C SER A 384 5.99 2.33 -11.11
N THR A 385 6.08 1.56 -12.18
CA THR A 385 5.47 0.23 -12.27
C THR A 385 6.32 -0.80 -11.53
N ASN A 386 5.75 -1.95 -11.19
CA ASN A 386 6.47 -3.04 -10.54
C ASN A 386 7.67 -3.50 -11.40
N PRO A 387 8.91 -3.41 -10.88
CA PRO A 387 10.10 -3.81 -11.60
C PRO A 387 10.10 -5.31 -11.90
N VAL A 388 10.38 -5.64 -13.15
CA VAL A 388 10.52 -7.02 -13.62
C VAL A 388 11.97 -7.28 -13.97
N ASN A 389 12.45 -8.47 -13.63
CA ASN A 389 13.78 -8.91 -13.96
C ASN A 389 13.75 -10.37 -14.46
N ARG A 390 14.50 -10.66 -15.53
CA ARG A 390 14.58 -11.97 -16.17
C ARG A 390 16.03 -12.39 -16.30
N ILE A 391 16.36 -13.57 -15.79
CA ILE A 391 17.67 -14.17 -15.93
C ILE A 391 17.61 -15.36 -16.87
N LYS A 392 18.59 -15.47 -17.75
CA LYS A 392 18.87 -16.65 -18.56
C LYS A 392 20.23 -17.22 -18.18
N LEU A 393 20.26 -18.50 -17.90
CA LEU A 393 21.47 -19.28 -17.63
C LEU A 393 21.74 -20.21 -18.81
N HIS A 394 22.98 -20.20 -19.30
CA HIS A 394 23.47 -21.13 -20.31
C HIS A 394 24.77 -21.76 -19.84
N ALA A 395 24.85 -23.09 -19.89
CA ALA A 395 26.05 -23.88 -19.69
C ALA A 395 26.07 -25.01 -20.71
N ASP A 396 27.20 -25.75 -20.84
CA ASP A 396 27.34 -26.81 -21.85
C ASP A 396 26.23 -27.86 -21.78
N VAL A 397 25.75 -28.17 -20.57
CA VAL A 397 24.83 -29.29 -20.32
C VAL A 397 23.43 -28.85 -19.91
N VAL A 398 23.19 -27.52 -19.75
CA VAL A 398 21.89 -27.02 -19.29
C VAL A 398 21.67 -25.56 -19.72
N SER A 399 20.43 -25.27 -20.06
CA SER A 399 19.93 -23.90 -20.18
C SER A 399 18.67 -23.77 -19.34
N ASP A 400 18.56 -22.68 -18.59
CA ASP A 400 17.41 -22.42 -17.72
C ASP A 400 17.13 -20.91 -17.67
N SER A 401 15.94 -20.52 -17.23
CA SER A 401 15.59 -19.11 -17.09
C SER A 401 14.62 -18.89 -15.92
N TYR A 402 14.68 -17.71 -15.34
CA TYR A 402 13.79 -17.33 -14.26
C TYR A 402 13.33 -15.89 -14.42
N LYS A 403 12.06 -15.61 -14.06
CA LYS A 403 11.48 -14.27 -14.04
C LYS A 403 11.08 -13.93 -12.61
N SER A 404 11.46 -12.78 -12.14
CA SER A 404 11.07 -12.25 -10.84
C SER A 404 10.51 -10.84 -10.98
N THR A 405 9.54 -10.52 -10.15
CA THR A 405 8.91 -9.20 -10.08
C THR A 405 8.94 -8.72 -8.64
N ILE A 406 9.43 -7.50 -8.42
CA ILE A 406 9.28 -6.83 -7.12
C ILE A 406 7.96 -6.08 -7.15
N ARG A 407 7.08 -6.40 -6.20
CA ARG A 407 5.91 -5.57 -5.95
C ARG A 407 6.36 -4.36 -5.14
N LEU A 408 6.19 -3.18 -5.70
CA LEU A 408 6.53 -1.93 -5.01
C LEU A 408 5.59 -1.71 -3.82
N VAL A 409 6.13 -1.09 -2.77
CA VAL A 409 5.35 -0.70 -1.60
C VAL A 409 4.27 0.29 -2.01
N GLY A 410 3.10 0.11 -1.47
CA GLY A 410 1.96 1.02 -1.60
C GLY A 410 1.35 1.32 -0.24
N GLY A 411 0.32 2.09 -0.28
CA GLY A 411 -0.48 2.46 0.88
C GLY A 411 -1.40 3.62 0.53
N ARG A 412 -2.38 3.84 1.39
CA ARG A 412 -3.37 4.88 1.22
C ARG A 412 -3.78 5.44 2.57
N GLY A 413 -4.01 6.75 2.62
CA GLY A 413 -4.56 7.43 3.78
C GLY A 413 -5.71 8.32 3.35
N ASP A 414 -6.81 8.26 4.10
CA ASP A 414 -7.99 9.09 3.92
C ASP A 414 -8.42 9.68 5.25
N ALA A 415 -8.86 10.93 5.26
CA ALA A 415 -9.45 11.56 6.45
C ALA A 415 -10.55 12.54 6.03
N ILE A 416 -11.59 12.62 6.84
CA ILE A 416 -12.75 13.49 6.59
C ILE A 416 -13.26 14.12 7.89
N GLY A 417 -13.70 15.36 7.80
CA GLY A 417 -14.46 16.06 8.82
C GLY A 417 -15.68 16.76 8.23
N ASP A 418 -16.62 17.19 9.09
CA ASP A 418 -17.87 17.87 8.73
C ASP A 418 -18.73 17.14 7.68
N ASN A 419 -18.74 15.82 7.73
CA ASN A 419 -19.53 14.99 6.84
C ASN A 419 -20.97 14.91 7.36
N LEU A 420 -21.87 15.76 6.83
CA LEU A 420 -23.28 15.85 7.21
C LEU A 420 -24.19 15.48 6.05
N ALA A 421 -25.26 14.75 6.34
CA ALA A 421 -26.37 14.52 5.41
C ALA A 421 -27.39 15.65 5.55
N HIS A 422 -27.45 16.57 4.59
CA HIS A 422 -28.41 17.68 4.56
C HIS A 422 -29.67 17.25 3.82
N PHE A 423 -30.84 17.68 4.34
CA PHE A 423 -32.14 17.43 3.72
C PHE A 423 -33.17 18.45 4.18
N ASN A 424 -34.29 18.50 3.46
CA ASN A 424 -35.49 19.25 3.83
C ASN A 424 -36.68 18.31 3.92
N LEU A 425 -37.68 18.68 4.70
CA LEU A 425 -38.98 17.99 4.70
C LEU A 425 -40.02 18.91 4.10
N GLU A 426 -40.85 18.39 3.19
CA GLU A 426 -41.89 19.14 2.50
C GLU A 426 -43.23 18.39 2.69
N LEU A 427 -44.24 19.08 3.23
CA LEU A 427 -45.60 18.58 3.42
C LEU A 427 -46.58 19.64 2.90
N GLU A 428 -47.87 19.33 2.92
CA GLU A 428 -48.92 20.19 2.36
C GLU A 428 -50.00 20.49 3.37
N LYS A 429 -50.59 21.67 3.25
CA LYS A 429 -51.74 22.14 4.00
C LYS A 429 -52.89 22.49 3.04
N GLU A 430 -54.05 21.93 3.26
CA GLU A 430 -55.28 22.30 2.59
C GLU A 430 -56.28 22.90 3.59
N LEU A 431 -57.02 23.90 3.16
CA LEU A 431 -58.08 24.51 3.93
C LEU A 431 -59.38 24.54 3.14
N ALA A 432 -60.41 23.92 3.68
CA ALA A 432 -61.73 23.91 3.05
C ALA A 432 -62.51 25.19 3.41
N GLY A 433 -63.38 25.64 2.50
CA GLY A 433 -64.33 26.69 2.75
C GLY A 433 -63.85 28.15 2.50
N ARG A 434 -62.54 28.40 2.47
CA ARG A 434 -61.93 29.70 2.15
C ARG A 434 -60.51 29.56 1.67
N ASP A 435 -59.95 30.65 1.14
CA ASP A 435 -58.56 30.65 0.71
C ASP A 435 -57.62 30.60 1.93
N LEU A 436 -56.54 29.80 1.78
CA LEU A 436 -55.46 29.67 2.74
C LEU A 436 -54.57 30.92 2.69
N LYS A 437 -54.12 31.40 3.85
CA LYS A 437 -53.20 32.56 3.96
C LYS A 437 -51.78 32.10 4.26
N ASP A 438 -50.82 32.95 3.90
CA ASP A 438 -49.42 32.78 4.28
C ASP A 438 -49.25 32.80 5.80
N LYS A 439 -48.54 31.78 6.36
CA LYS A 439 -48.23 31.64 7.79
C LYS A 439 -49.45 31.52 8.72
N GLU A 440 -50.51 30.93 8.21
CA GLU A 440 -51.77 30.83 8.97
C GLU A 440 -51.77 29.69 9.96
N PHE A 441 -51.14 28.56 9.61
CA PHE A 441 -51.06 27.37 10.45
C PHE A 441 -49.63 27.04 10.80
N THR A 442 -49.42 26.51 12.03
CA THR A 442 -48.12 26.19 12.58
C THR A 442 -47.97 24.66 12.64
N PHE A 443 -46.80 24.16 12.27
CA PHE A 443 -46.47 22.74 12.26
C PHE A 443 -45.22 22.49 13.08
N LYS A 444 -45.27 21.46 13.91
CA LYS A 444 -44.18 21.06 14.82
C LYS A 444 -43.50 19.80 14.33
N LEU A 445 -42.15 19.83 14.33
CA LEU A 445 -41.30 18.68 14.00
C LEU A 445 -40.65 18.11 15.28
N VAL A 446 -40.77 16.80 15.45
CA VAL A 446 -40.20 16.08 16.60
C VAL A 446 -39.41 14.88 16.10
N ASP A 447 -38.19 14.70 16.57
CA ASP A 447 -37.44 13.45 16.41
C ASP A 447 -37.96 12.43 17.43
N VAL A 448 -38.52 11.35 16.92
CA VAL A 448 -39.09 10.23 17.69
C VAL A 448 -38.29 8.94 17.48
N THR A 449 -37.04 9.04 17.00
CA THR A 449 -36.12 7.91 16.80
C THR A 449 -35.94 7.14 18.11
N ASP A 450 -35.72 7.85 19.22
CA ASP A 450 -35.89 7.29 20.57
C ASP A 450 -37.28 7.67 21.09
N SER A 451 -38.22 6.74 21.00
CA SER A 451 -39.60 6.97 21.40
C SER A 451 -39.75 7.26 22.90
N ALA A 452 -38.77 6.89 23.74
CA ALA A 452 -38.76 7.18 25.19
C ALA A 452 -38.29 8.63 25.48
N ASN A 453 -37.50 9.22 24.58
CA ASN A 453 -36.92 10.57 24.73
C ASN A 453 -37.08 11.37 23.44
N PRO A 454 -38.29 11.76 23.04
CA PRO A 454 -38.50 12.54 21.82
C PRO A 454 -37.86 13.92 21.94
N VAL A 455 -37.24 14.39 20.82
CA VAL A 455 -36.53 15.68 20.76
C VAL A 455 -37.31 16.64 19.88
N ASP A 456 -37.65 17.82 20.42
CA ASP A 456 -38.27 18.89 19.67
C ASP A 456 -37.26 19.54 18.71
N LEU A 457 -37.53 19.55 17.40
CA LEU A 457 -36.68 20.10 16.35
C LEU A 457 -37.16 21.47 15.86
N GLY A 458 -38.26 21.99 16.42
CA GLY A 458 -38.78 23.32 16.10
C GLY A 458 -40.06 23.29 15.29
N GLU A 459 -40.49 24.50 14.91
CA GLU A 459 -41.78 24.75 14.23
C GLU A 459 -41.59 25.53 12.92
N THR A 460 -42.51 25.32 12.00
CA THR A 460 -42.63 26.09 10.75
C THR A 460 -44.09 26.42 10.45
N THR A 461 -44.35 27.24 9.44
CA THR A 461 -45.70 27.61 8.99
C THR A 461 -45.88 27.26 7.52
N ASN A 462 -47.16 27.19 7.07
CA ASN A 462 -47.48 27.05 5.66
C ASN A 462 -47.21 28.34 4.88
N ASP A 463 -46.94 28.24 3.60
CA ASP A 463 -47.04 29.38 2.66
C ASP A 463 -48.51 29.53 2.16
N ALA A 464 -48.76 30.62 1.38
CA ALA A 464 -50.12 30.87 0.82
C ALA A 464 -50.61 29.81 -0.16
N LYS A 465 -49.76 28.87 -0.59
CA LYS A 465 -50.09 27.76 -1.46
C LYS A 465 -50.27 26.42 -0.73
N GLY A 466 -50.11 26.46 0.59
CA GLY A 466 -50.20 25.29 1.44
C GLY A 466 -48.90 24.53 1.63
N LYS A 467 -47.77 24.99 1.08
CA LYS A 467 -46.50 24.32 1.27
C LYS A 467 -45.96 24.49 2.68
N ILE A 468 -45.59 23.40 3.35
CA ILE A 468 -44.94 23.37 4.66
C ILE A 468 -43.51 22.88 4.44
N VAL A 469 -42.50 23.63 4.87
CA VAL A 469 -41.09 23.27 4.69
C VAL A 469 -40.31 23.39 5.98
N PHE A 470 -39.69 22.28 6.40
CA PHE A 470 -38.61 22.27 7.41
C PHE A 470 -37.29 22.23 6.66
N SER A 471 -36.53 23.31 6.70
CA SER A 471 -35.29 23.51 5.94
C SER A 471 -34.06 23.32 6.78
N ASN A 472 -32.90 23.03 6.10
CA ASN A 472 -31.57 22.97 6.71
C ASN A 472 -31.42 21.89 7.80
N LEU A 473 -32.19 20.82 7.71
CA LEU A 473 -32.00 19.68 8.58
C LEU A 473 -30.71 18.96 8.21
N SER A 474 -30.02 18.42 9.22
CA SER A 474 -28.81 17.65 8.98
C SER A 474 -28.64 16.53 9.99
N LEU A 475 -28.05 15.42 9.53
CA LEU A 475 -27.72 14.26 10.36
C LEU A 475 -26.26 13.88 10.13
N SER A 476 -25.57 13.54 11.21
CA SER A 476 -24.14 13.33 11.24
C SER A 476 -23.73 11.85 11.23
N LYS A 477 -24.66 10.92 11.43
CA LYS A 477 -24.36 9.49 11.53
C LYS A 477 -25.26 8.69 10.59
N PRO A 478 -24.72 7.60 9.97
CA PRO A 478 -25.56 6.62 9.31
C PRO A 478 -26.54 6.00 10.29
N GLY A 479 -27.75 5.75 9.81
CA GLY A 479 -28.81 5.16 10.64
C GLY A 479 -30.18 5.36 10.01
N VAL A 480 -31.20 4.90 10.77
CA VAL A 480 -32.60 5.15 10.46
C VAL A 480 -33.17 6.01 11.54
N TYR A 481 -33.75 7.13 11.14
CA TYR A 481 -34.32 8.15 12.02
C TYR A 481 -35.81 8.26 11.73
N HIS A 482 -36.61 8.51 12.78
CA HIS A 482 -38.04 8.66 12.68
C HIS A 482 -38.45 10.03 13.18
N TYR A 483 -39.05 10.81 12.29
CA TYR A 483 -39.54 12.14 12.59
C TYR A 483 -41.04 12.17 12.50
N ARG A 484 -41.68 13.01 13.33
CA ARG A 484 -43.11 13.21 13.32
C ARG A 484 -43.41 14.69 13.15
N VAL A 485 -44.31 14.98 12.20
CA VAL A 485 -44.86 16.32 12.01
C VAL A 485 -46.31 16.29 12.45
N THR A 486 -46.71 17.32 13.22
CA THR A 486 -48.09 17.52 13.69
C THR A 486 -48.48 18.98 13.49
N GLU A 487 -49.76 19.24 13.21
CA GLU A 487 -50.30 20.59 13.26
C GLU A 487 -50.45 21.07 14.71
N VAL A 488 -50.09 22.31 14.98
CA VAL A 488 -50.29 22.93 16.29
C VAL A 488 -51.67 23.60 16.32
N PRO A 489 -52.61 23.14 17.17
CA PRO A 489 -53.94 23.71 17.22
C PRO A 489 -53.89 25.19 17.57
N GLY A 490 -54.57 26.02 16.78
CA GLY A 490 -54.79 27.45 17.06
C GLY A 490 -56.03 27.72 17.88
N ASN A 491 -56.45 28.99 17.93
CA ASN A 491 -57.61 29.44 18.71
C ASN A 491 -58.80 29.86 17.82
N ASP A 492 -58.81 29.56 16.53
CA ASP A 492 -59.92 29.87 15.66
C ASP A 492 -61.03 28.84 15.80
N GLU A 493 -62.17 29.24 16.38
CA GLU A 493 -63.30 28.38 16.66
C GLU A 493 -64.03 27.88 15.37
N ASP A 494 -63.81 28.55 14.24
CA ASP A 494 -64.39 28.18 12.95
C ASP A 494 -63.51 27.16 12.20
N VAL A 495 -62.33 26.79 12.74
CA VAL A 495 -61.40 25.86 12.15
C VAL A 495 -61.35 24.54 12.93
N VAL A 496 -61.51 23.43 12.21
CA VAL A 496 -61.29 22.10 12.75
C VAL A 496 -59.84 21.70 12.41
N TYR A 497 -58.93 21.81 13.40
CA TYR A 497 -57.51 21.48 13.21
C TYR A 497 -57.29 19.98 12.99
N ASP A 498 -56.43 19.65 12.06
CA ASP A 498 -56.09 18.28 11.72
C ASP A 498 -55.34 17.60 12.89
N LYS A 499 -55.61 16.33 13.06
CA LYS A 499 -54.94 15.47 14.07
C LYS A 499 -53.95 14.47 13.40
N LEU A 500 -53.63 14.70 12.13
CA LEU A 500 -52.65 13.92 11.42
C LEU A 500 -51.29 13.92 12.13
N GLU A 501 -50.71 12.77 12.33
CA GLU A 501 -49.32 12.57 12.73
C GLU A 501 -48.55 12.03 11.53
N ALA A 502 -47.92 12.91 10.74
CA ALA A 502 -47.13 12.49 9.60
C ALA A 502 -45.79 11.93 10.09
N ASN A 503 -45.67 10.58 10.08
CA ASN A 503 -44.46 9.89 10.51
C ASN A 503 -43.54 9.67 9.32
N ILE A 504 -42.40 10.34 9.30
CA ILE A 504 -41.42 10.37 8.22
C ILE A 504 -40.19 9.55 8.63
N THR A 505 -39.71 8.71 7.73
CA THR A 505 -38.50 7.92 7.97
C THR A 505 -37.35 8.52 7.16
N ILE A 506 -36.22 8.80 7.82
CA ILE A 506 -35.01 9.28 7.19
C ILE A 506 -33.93 8.20 7.32
N GLN A 507 -33.50 7.66 6.19
CA GLN A 507 -32.40 6.73 6.13
C GLN A 507 -31.12 7.47 5.72
N VAL A 508 -30.13 7.57 6.63
CA VAL A 508 -28.81 8.13 6.32
C VAL A 508 -27.88 7.00 5.97
N VAL A 509 -27.33 7.06 4.78
CA VAL A 509 -26.38 6.08 4.24
C VAL A 509 -25.12 6.78 3.73
N ARG A 510 -24.02 6.03 3.66
CA ARG A 510 -22.82 6.49 2.97
C ARG A 510 -22.92 6.09 1.51
N GLU A 511 -22.82 7.07 0.62
CA GLU A 511 -22.84 6.85 -0.82
C GLU A 511 -21.64 7.53 -1.48
N THR A 512 -21.14 6.96 -2.56
CA THR A 512 -20.15 7.61 -3.39
C THR A 512 -20.86 8.53 -4.39
N VAL A 513 -20.75 9.82 -4.19
CA VAL A 513 -21.29 10.87 -5.07
C VAL A 513 -20.09 11.65 -5.61
N ASP A 514 -19.96 11.76 -6.94
CA ASP A 514 -18.87 12.47 -7.61
C ASP A 514 -17.47 12.00 -7.17
N ASN A 515 -17.29 10.68 -7.03
CA ASN A 515 -16.08 10.03 -6.49
C ASN A 515 -15.72 10.40 -5.04
N GLN A 516 -16.65 11.00 -4.29
CA GLN A 516 -16.50 11.31 -2.87
C GLN A 516 -17.51 10.52 -2.05
N VAL A 517 -17.10 10.04 -0.89
CA VAL A 517 -18.02 9.40 0.04
C VAL A 517 -18.69 10.48 0.89
N LYS A 518 -19.99 10.59 0.72
CA LYS A 518 -20.83 11.56 1.43
C LYS A 518 -21.89 10.83 2.24
N LEU A 519 -22.33 11.44 3.32
CA LEU A 519 -23.58 11.06 3.96
C LEU A 519 -24.73 11.59 3.13
N VAL A 520 -25.66 10.70 2.79
CA VAL A 520 -26.85 11.02 2.00
C VAL A 520 -28.09 10.64 2.80
N ALA A 521 -29.00 11.59 2.98
CA ALA A 521 -30.29 11.35 3.59
C ALA A 521 -31.32 10.96 2.52
N LYS A 522 -31.97 9.81 2.70
CA LYS A 522 -33.10 9.35 1.90
C LYS A 522 -34.36 9.49 2.73
N VAL A 523 -35.25 10.37 2.31
CA VAL A 523 -36.50 10.68 3.01
C VAL A 523 -37.61 9.80 2.44
N ALA A 524 -38.28 9.05 3.30
CA ALA A 524 -39.48 8.30 2.97
C ALA A 524 -40.67 8.87 3.73
N TYR A 525 -41.63 9.40 2.98
CA TYR A 525 -42.86 9.97 3.52
C TYR A 525 -43.91 8.87 3.72
N PRO A 526 -44.90 9.07 4.67
CA PRO A 526 -46.10 8.24 4.76
C PRO A 526 -47.00 8.50 3.52
N GLU A 527 -48.06 7.69 3.36
CA GLU A 527 -49.02 7.85 2.28
C GLU A 527 -49.79 9.19 2.35
N ASP A 528 -50.03 9.69 3.56
CA ASP A 528 -50.69 10.97 3.82
C ASP A 528 -49.70 11.98 4.39
N VAL A 529 -49.55 13.10 3.72
CA VAL A 529 -48.72 14.25 4.07
C VAL A 529 -49.46 15.57 4.01
N ILE A 530 -50.80 15.49 3.84
CA ILE A 530 -51.69 16.68 3.65
C ILE A 530 -52.48 16.91 4.93
N PHE A 531 -52.26 18.05 5.56
CA PHE A 531 -53.04 18.48 6.72
C PHE A 531 -54.31 19.18 6.25
N ASN A 532 -55.50 18.66 6.57
CA ASN A 532 -56.78 19.12 6.10
C ASN A 532 -57.59 19.78 7.21
N ASN A 533 -57.93 21.08 7.05
CA ASN A 533 -58.82 21.81 7.97
C ASN A 533 -60.08 22.31 7.29
#